data_93c71101cd76753676c4be55bd95a76a
#
_entry.id   93c71101cd76753676c4be55bd95a76a
#
_cell.length_a   1.000
_cell.length_b   1.000
_cell.length_c   1.000
_cell.angle_alpha   90.00
_cell.angle_beta   90.00
_cell.angle_gamma   90.00
#
_symmetry.space_group_name_H-M   'P 1'
#
loop_
_entity.id
_entity.type
_entity.pdbx_description
1 polymer ?
#
loop_
_entity_poly.entity_id
_entity_poly.type
_entity_poly.pdbx_seq_one_letter_code
_entity_poly.pdbx_strand_id
1 'polypeptide(L)' 'MIAAGDRLRDLREDKGKTQAEISSLLGTTQQIYSRYETNRTDLPLRHLIKLADYYHVSTDYLLGRTDEPTPPPKSK' A
#
# COMPACT_ATOMS: atom_id res chain seq x y z
N MET A 1 1.82 -8.04 14.73
CA MET A 1 1.07 -7.42 13.62
C MET A 1 1.83 -6.20 13.12
N ILE A 2 2.00 -6.07 11.83
CA ILE A 2 2.68 -4.93 11.25
C ILE A 2 1.68 -3.81 10.96
N ALA A 3 2.09 -2.56 11.13
CA ALA A 3 1.24 -1.43 10.77
C ALA A 3 1.18 -1.27 9.25
N ALA A 4 0.06 -0.76 8.74
CA ALA A 4 -0.14 -0.61 7.30
C ALA A 4 0.94 0.22 6.63
N GLY A 5 1.35 1.32 7.25
CA GLY A 5 2.39 2.18 6.70
C GLY A 5 3.73 1.47 6.56
N ASP A 6 4.09 0.65 7.55
CA ASP A 6 5.34 -0.12 7.48
C ASP A 6 5.28 -1.14 6.34
N ARG A 7 4.13 -1.78 6.15
CA ARG A 7 3.94 -2.74 5.06
C ARG A 7 4.05 -2.04 3.70
N LEU A 8 3.46 -0.85 3.58
CA LEU A 8 3.55 -0.07 2.35
C LEU A 8 5.00 0.26 2.00
N ARG A 9 5.75 0.70 3.00
CA ARG A 9 7.16 1.04 2.78
C ARG A 9 7.95 -0.20 2.35
N ASP A 10 7.74 -1.33 3.02
CA ASP A 10 8.44 -2.56 2.67
C ASP A 10 8.15 -2.99 1.24
N LEU A 11 6.89 -2.95 0.83
CA LEU A 11 6.51 -3.32 -0.54
C LEU A 11 7.12 -2.36 -1.56
N ARG A 12 7.10 -1.06 -1.26
CA ARG A 12 7.68 -0.06 -2.14
C ARG A 12 9.18 -0.28 -2.32
N GLU A 13 9.89 -0.50 -1.21
CA GLU A 13 11.33 -0.70 -1.26
C GLU A 13 11.69 -2.00 -1.96
N ASP A 14 10.94 -3.07 -1.72
CA ASP A 14 11.14 -4.34 -2.39
C ASP A 14 11.00 -4.22 -3.90
N LYS A 15 10.12 -3.32 -4.36
CA LYS A 15 9.92 -3.10 -5.79
C LYS A 15 10.88 -2.05 -6.36
N GLY A 16 11.74 -1.48 -5.52
CA GLY A 16 12.73 -0.49 -5.95
C GLY A 16 12.13 0.85 -6.35
N LYS A 17 10.98 1.21 -5.76
CA LYS A 17 10.29 2.45 -6.10
C LYS A 17 10.52 3.52 -5.06
N THR A 18 10.49 4.79 -5.51
CA THR A 18 10.57 5.93 -4.60
C THR A 18 9.17 6.33 -4.13
N GLN A 19 9.12 7.10 -3.05
CA GLN A 19 7.84 7.66 -2.60
C GLN A 19 7.22 8.55 -3.69
N ALA A 20 8.05 9.30 -4.42
CA ALA A 20 7.55 10.16 -5.50
C ALA A 20 6.86 9.34 -6.58
N GLU A 21 7.44 8.20 -6.96
CA GLU A 21 6.84 7.33 -7.97
C GLU A 21 5.49 6.79 -7.53
N ILE A 22 5.39 6.34 -6.28
CA ILE A 22 4.13 5.79 -5.77
C ILE A 22 3.09 6.90 -5.57
N SER A 23 3.50 8.08 -5.10
CA SER A 23 2.55 9.18 -4.97
C SER A 23 1.98 9.60 -6.33
N SER A 24 2.81 9.58 -7.36
CA SER A 24 2.36 9.87 -8.72
C SER A 24 1.36 8.83 -9.21
N LEU A 25 1.63 7.55 -8.93
CA LEU A 25 0.71 6.47 -9.26
C LEU A 25 -0.67 6.69 -8.63
N LEU A 26 -0.69 7.18 -7.40
CA LEU A 26 -1.93 7.43 -6.66
C LEU A 26 -2.59 8.77 -6.98
N GLY A 27 -1.90 9.64 -7.72
CA GLY A 27 -2.41 10.98 -7.99
C GLY A 27 -2.42 11.90 -6.78
N THR A 28 -1.49 11.70 -5.87
CA THR A 28 -1.37 12.53 -4.67
C THR A 28 0.05 13.09 -4.56
N THR A 29 0.32 13.89 -3.54
CA THR A 29 1.64 14.46 -3.32
C THR A 29 2.53 13.50 -2.54
N GLN A 30 3.84 13.66 -2.69
CA GLN A 30 4.78 12.87 -1.92
C GLN A 30 4.62 13.10 -0.41
N GLN A 31 4.32 14.33 -0.01
CA GLN A 31 4.11 14.66 1.39
C GLN A 31 2.92 13.91 1.98
N ILE A 32 1.81 13.85 1.25
CA ILE A 32 0.63 13.11 1.69
C ILE A 32 0.93 11.61 1.74
N TYR A 33 1.56 11.07 0.70
CA TYR A 33 1.90 9.66 0.67
C TYR A 33 2.85 9.29 1.82
N SER A 34 3.82 10.16 2.12
CA SER A 34 4.74 9.91 3.23
C SER A 34 4.01 9.73 4.56
N ARG A 35 2.89 10.43 4.75
CA ARG A 35 2.08 10.30 5.96
C ARG A 35 1.41 8.94 6.04
N TYR A 36 1.11 8.31 4.91
CA TYR A 36 0.60 6.93 4.90
C TYR A 36 1.67 5.96 5.41
N GLU A 37 2.90 6.10 4.93
CA GLU A 37 3.98 5.22 5.34
C GLU A 37 4.40 5.38 6.80
N THR A 38 4.21 6.57 7.34
CA THR A 38 4.53 6.85 8.75
C THR A 38 3.35 6.66 9.68
N ASN A 39 2.24 6.15 9.19
CA ASN A 39 1.02 5.88 9.96
C ASN A 39 0.40 7.12 10.58
N ARG A 40 0.63 8.29 9.99
CA ARG A 40 0.08 9.55 10.48
C ARG A 40 -1.32 9.84 9.95
N THR A 41 -1.66 9.25 8.81
CA THR A 41 -2.94 9.48 8.13
C THR A 41 -3.43 8.14 7.61
N ASP A 42 -4.74 7.92 7.74
CA ASP A 42 -5.35 6.70 7.22
C ASP A 42 -5.30 6.67 5.70
N LEU A 43 -5.10 5.49 5.15
CA LEU A 43 -5.05 5.28 3.72
C LEU A 43 -6.48 5.25 3.17
N PRO A 44 -6.83 6.16 2.23
CA PRO A 44 -8.16 6.11 1.62
C PRO A 44 -8.40 4.79 0.89
N LEU A 45 -9.65 4.35 0.88
CA LEU A 45 -10.00 3.06 0.25
C LEU A 45 -9.58 3.00 -1.21
N ARG A 46 -9.74 4.09 -1.97
CA ARG A 46 -9.33 4.10 -3.37
C ARG A 46 -7.83 3.86 -3.55
N HIS A 47 -7.04 4.39 -2.64
CA HIS A 47 -5.59 4.18 -2.68
C HIS A 47 -5.21 2.79 -2.20
N LEU A 48 -5.91 2.28 -1.20
CA LEU A 48 -5.70 0.92 -0.70
C LEU A 48 -5.92 -0.10 -1.81
N ILE A 49 -7.03 0.02 -2.52
CA ILE A 49 -7.38 -0.91 -3.59
C ILE A 49 -6.34 -0.82 -4.72
N LYS A 50 -5.98 0.41 -5.10
CA LYS A 50 -5.01 0.62 -6.19
C LYS A 50 -3.64 0.03 -5.84
N LEU A 51 -3.19 0.21 -4.60
CA LEU A 51 -1.91 -0.32 -4.17
C LEU A 51 -1.93 -1.85 -4.07
N ALA A 52 -3.04 -2.42 -3.59
CA ALA A 52 -3.18 -3.88 -3.56
C ALA A 52 -3.08 -4.46 -4.97
N ASP A 53 -3.75 -3.85 -5.93
CA ASP A 53 -3.68 -4.28 -7.32
C ASP A 53 -2.27 -4.09 -7.90
N TYR A 54 -1.64 -2.96 -7.61
CA TYR A 54 -0.31 -2.66 -8.12
C TYR A 54 0.74 -3.65 -7.62
N TYR A 55 0.68 -4.00 -6.33
CA TYR A 55 1.63 -4.93 -5.73
C TYR A 55 1.21 -6.39 -5.85
N HIS A 56 0.01 -6.66 -6.38
CA HIS A 56 -0.54 -8.02 -6.48
C HIS A 56 -0.63 -8.70 -5.13
N VAL A 57 -1.14 -7.98 -4.16
CA VAL A 57 -1.36 -8.51 -2.80
C VAL A 57 -2.79 -8.24 -2.38
N SER A 58 -3.24 -8.91 -1.31
CA SER A 58 -4.57 -8.66 -0.77
C SER A 58 -4.59 -7.34 0.00
N THR A 59 -5.77 -6.74 0.12
CA THR A 59 -5.93 -5.56 0.97
C THR A 59 -5.66 -5.89 2.43
N ASP A 60 -6.00 -7.09 2.87
CA ASP A 60 -5.70 -7.53 4.24
C ASP A 60 -4.19 -7.56 4.49
N TYR A 61 -3.42 -8.01 3.51
CA TYR A 61 -1.96 -8.01 3.63
C TYR A 61 -1.44 -6.57 3.77
N LEU A 62 -1.94 -5.65 2.94
CA LEU A 62 -1.54 -4.24 3.04
C LEU A 62 -1.89 -3.64 4.40
N LEU A 63 -3.03 -4.02 4.96
CA LEU A 63 -3.47 -3.51 6.25
C LEU A 63 -2.77 -4.17 7.44
N GLY A 64 -1.92 -5.16 7.20
CA GLY A 64 -1.23 -5.87 8.27
C GLY A 64 -2.10 -6.88 9.00
N ARG A 65 -3.24 -7.25 8.42
CA ARG A 65 -4.19 -8.19 9.03
C ARG A 65 -3.82 -9.64 8.79
N THR A 66 -2.96 -9.89 7.81
CA THR A 66 -2.46 -11.22 7.49
C THR A 66 -1.04 -11.11 6.99
N ASP A 67 -0.27 -12.19 7.12
CA ASP A 67 1.07 -12.29 6.53
C ASP A 67 1.03 -13.02 5.19
N GLU A 68 -0.15 -13.42 4.73
CA GLU A 68 -0.32 -14.07 3.44
C GLU A 68 -0.59 -13.01 2.36
N PRO A 69 0.37 -12.79 1.43
CA PRO A 69 0.21 -11.74 0.42
C PRO A 69 -0.74 -12.08 -0.71
N THR A 70 -1.04 -13.37 -0.91
CA THR A 70 -1.84 -13.80 -2.06
C THR A 70 -3.18 -13.09 -2.11
N PRO A 71 -3.52 -12.41 -3.23
CA PRO A 71 -4.82 -11.80 -3.35
C PRO A 71 -5.93 -12.85 -3.41
N PRO A 72 -7.15 -12.48 -2.98
CA PRO A 72 -8.26 -13.43 -3.05
C PRO A 72 -8.61 -13.74 -4.51
N PRO A 73 -9.25 -14.89 -4.79
CA PRO A 73 -9.72 -15.19 -6.13
C PRO A 73 -10.63 -14.08 -6.64
N LYS A 74 -10.53 -13.78 -7.94
CA LYS A 74 -11.38 -12.75 -8.52
C LYS A 74 -12.82 -13.23 -8.56
N SER A 75 -13.71 -12.32 -8.16
CA SER A 75 -15.14 -12.56 -8.33
C SER A 75 -15.51 -12.44 -9.81
N LYS A 76 -16.52 -13.14 -10.17
CA LYS A 76 -17.09 -13.03 -11.51
C LYS A 76 -18.12 -11.94 -11.60
#